data_2273e1bbcfdda2226c68341a79047eab
#
_entry.id   2273e1bbcfdda2226c68341a79047eab
#
_cell.length_a   1.000
_cell.length_b   1.000
_cell.length_c   1.000
_cell.angle_alpha   90.00
_cell.angle_beta   90.00
_cell.angle_gamma   90.00
#
_symmetry.space_group_name_H-M   'P 1'
#
loop_
_entity.id
_entity.type
_entity.pdbx_description
1 polymer ?
#
loop_
_entity_poly.entity_id
_entity_poly.type
_entity_poly.pdbx_seq_one_letter_code
_entity_poly.pdbx_strand_id
1 'polypeptide(L)'
;FFFFLGLKFEKSIDTFRNIFESQTYLPDFDIYLDEGPITYEVKPFAPSGIEEERVRSASVQAERPFYLCYGDVAQPYSTNVNEFPNPKAYRIRKYYKGTVEEGYVWMERNGVITLSKRQSLDDLAWNTTKLNSAYKFADACKF
;
A
#
# COMPACT_ATOMS: atom_id res chain seq x y z
N PHE A 1 2.79 -11.77 0.65
CA PHE A 1 2.69 -10.82 1.77
C PHE A 1 1.33 -10.91 2.45
N PHE A 2 0.25 -10.70 1.72
CA PHE A 2 -1.11 -10.74 2.30
C PHE A 2 -1.47 -12.10 2.86
N PHE A 3 -1.11 -13.16 2.12
CA PHE A 3 -1.32 -14.54 2.57
C PHE A 3 -0.60 -14.79 3.90
N PHE A 4 0.66 -14.36 4.01
CA PHE A 4 1.45 -14.55 5.22
C PHE A 4 0.87 -13.81 6.43
N LEU A 5 0.24 -12.65 6.20
CA LEU A 5 -0.42 -11.88 7.25
C LEU A 5 -1.81 -12.41 7.61
N GLY A 6 -2.32 -13.39 6.88
CA GLY A 6 -3.66 -13.92 7.09
C GLY A 6 -4.76 -12.97 6.67
N LEU A 7 -4.46 -12.00 5.82
CA LEU A 7 -5.45 -11.07 5.30
C LEU A 7 -6.28 -11.72 4.20
N LYS A 8 -7.57 -11.45 4.22
CA LYS A 8 -8.45 -11.82 3.10
C LYS A 8 -8.20 -10.87 1.96
N PHE A 9 -7.84 -11.41 0.80
CA PHE A 9 -7.58 -10.62 -0.38
C PHE A 9 -8.04 -11.37 -1.63
N GLU A 10 -8.30 -10.63 -2.70
CA GLU A 10 -8.61 -11.20 -4.00
C GLU A 10 -8.10 -10.27 -5.09
N LYS A 11 -7.95 -10.79 -6.30
CA LYS A 11 -7.61 -9.98 -7.45
C LYS A 11 -8.77 -9.04 -7.74
N SER A 12 -8.49 -7.76 -7.97
CA SER A 12 -9.53 -6.79 -8.29
C SER A 12 -10.27 -7.16 -9.58
N ILE A 13 -11.58 -7.01 -9.56
CA ILE A 13 -12.46 -7.28 -10.71
C ILE A 13 -13.15 -6.01 -11.22
N ASP A 14 -13.23 -4.98 -10.39
CA ASP A 14 -13.85 -3.71 -10.77
C ASP A 14 -12.89 -2.86 -11.58
N THR A 15 -13.35 -2.31 -12.68
CA THR A 15 -12.59 -1.40 -13.52
C THR A 15 -13.07 0.03 -13.33
N PHE A 16 -12.16 0.98 -13.48
CA PHE A 16 -12.43 2.40 -13.31
C PHE A 16 -12.00 3.15 -14.57
N ARG A 17 -12.80 4.11 -14.97
CA ARG A 17 -12.55 4.90 -16.15
C ARG A 17 -12.06 6.28 -15.77
N ASN A 18 -10.86 6.64 -16.24
CA ASN A 18 -10.36 8.00 -16.12
C ASN A 18 -11.02 8.84 -17.19
N ILE A 19 -11.58 10.01 -16.81
CA ILE A 19 -12.24 10.94 -17.73
C ILE A 19 -11.27 11.51 -18.78
N PHE A 20 -9.97 11.47 -18.53
CA PHE A 20 -8.93 11.98 -19.43
C PHE A 20 -8.30 10.90 -20.31
N GLU A 21 -8.74 9.65 -20.17
CA GLU A 21 -8.20 8.52 -20.92
C GLU A 21 -9.32 7.64 -21.49
N SER A 22 -9.06 7.01 -22.65
CA SER A 22 -9.98 6.06 -23.24
C SER A 22 -9.89 4.65 -22.65
N GLN A 23 -8.82 4.38 -21.89
CA GLN A 23 -8.59 3.06 -21.30
C GLN A 23 -9.17 2.96 -19.89
N THR A 24 -9.66 1.77 -19.57
CA THR A 24 -10.10 1.46 -18.21
C THR A 24 -8.90 1.07 -17.34
N TYR A 25 -9.01 1.34 -16.04
CA TYR A 25 -8.01 0.98 -15.06
C TYR A 25 -8.52 -0.18 -14.20
N LEU A 26 -7.73 -1.25 -14.10
CA LEU A 26 -7.98 -2.39 -13.22
C LEU A 26 -6.89 -2.42 -12.14
N PRO A 27 -7.23 -2.18 -10.88
CA PRO A 27 -6.29 -2.31 -9.77
C PRO A 27 -5.80 -3.74 -9.58
N ASP A 28 -4.72 -3.93 -8.79
CA ASP A 28 -4.15 -5.25 -8.55
C ASP A 28 -5.00 -6.09 -7.60
N PHE A 29 -5.31 -5.56 -6.40
CA PHE A 29 -5.97 -6.35 -5.35
C PHE A 29 -7.05 -5.57 -4.62
N ASP A 30 -8.06 -6.30 -4.16
CA ASP A 30 -8.98 -5.85 -3.13
C ASP A 30 -8.62 -6.61 -1.84
N ILE A 31 -8.51 -5.87 -0.73
CA ILE A 31 -8.13 -6.42 0.57
C ILE A 31 -9.23 -6.08 1.57
N TYR A 32 -9.60 -7.05 2.38
CA TYR A 32 -10.67 -6.90 3.35
C TYR A 32 -10.09 -6.79 4.75
N LEU A 33 -9.99 -5.54 5.23
CA LEU A 33 -9.55 -5.23 6.59
C LEU A 33 -10.76 -5.16 7.52
N ASP A 34 -10.51 -5.21 8.83
CA ASP A 34 -11.59 -5.08 9.82
C ASP A 34 -12.35 -3.75 9.66
N GLU A 35 -11.66 -2.71 9.23
CA GLU A 35 -12.23 -1.37 9.01
C GLU A 35 -13.06 -1.27 7.73
N GLY A 36 -12.96 -2.26 6.84
CA GLY A 36 -13.67 -2.29 5.58
C GLY A 36 -12.74 -2.63 4.41
N PRO A 37 -13.31 -2.75 3.19
CA PRO A 37 -12.53 -3.07 2.01
C PRO A 37 -11.64 -1.91 1.58
N ILE A 38 -10.45 -2.24 1.11
CA ILE A 38 -9.54 -1.30 0.48
C ILE A 38 -9.09 -1.87 -0.87
N THR A 39 -8.59 -1.01 -1.74
CA THR A 39 -7.96 -1.42 -2.98
C THR A 39 -6.47 -1.14 -2.90
N TYR A 40 -5.66 -2.07 -3.39
CA TYR A 40 -4.20 -2.05 -3.22
C TYR A 40 -3.52 -2.26 -4.57
N GLU A 41 -2.61 -1.34 -4.90
CA GLU A 41 -1.86 -1.33 -6.15
C GLU A 41 -0.37 -1.43 -5.82
N VAL A 42 0.36 -2.27 -6.56
CA VAL A 42 1.81 -2.48 -6.36
C VAL A 42 2.56 -2.00 -7.59
N LYS A 43 3.54 -1.12 -7.38
CA LYS A 43 4.40 -0.59 -8.42
C LYS A 43 5.87 -0.74 -8.02
N PRO A 44 6.77 -1.05 -8.98
CA PRO A 44 8.20 -1.13 -8.67
C PRO A 44 8.82 0.24 -8.38
N PHE A 45 8.25 1.31 -8.93
CA PHE A 45 8.74 2.68 -8.79
C PHE A 45 7.62 3.63 -8.44
N ALA A 46 7.98 4.84 -8.01
CA ALA A 46 7.00 5.90 -7.79
C ALA A 46 6.11 6.08 -9.03
N PRO A 47 4.80 6.30 -8.86
CA PRO A 47 3.89 6.39 -9.99
C PRO A 47 4.19 7.62 -10.86
N SER A 48 4.03 7.46 -12.17
CA SER A 48 4.03 8.59 -13.11
C SER A 48 2.79 9.47 -12.88
N GLY A 49 2.76 10.65 -13.47
CA GLY A 49 1.59 11.53 -13.39
C GLY A 49 0.31 10.87 -13.90
N ILE A 50 0.40 10.08 -14.97
CA ILE A 50 -0.73 9.36 -15.53
C ILE A 50 -1.20 8.25 -14.59
N GLU A 51 -0.28 7.49 -14.03
CA GLU A 51 -0.59 6.41 -13.09
C GLU A 51 -1.25 6.96 -11.83
N GLU A 52 -0.73 8.06 -11.29
CA GLU A 52 -1.30 8.71 -10.11
C GLU A 52 -2.72 9.21 -10.40
N GLU A 53 -2.95 9.81 -11.56
CA GLU A 53 -4.27 10.30 -11.94
C GLU A 53 -5.30 9.18 -12.06
N ARG A 54 -4.90 8.02 -12.57
CA ARG A 54 -5.76 6.83 -12.62
C ARG A 54 -6.23 6.40 -11.23
N VAL A 55 -5.29 6.31 -10.29
CA VAL A 55 -5.59 5.89 -8.92
C VAL A 55 -6.45 6.92 -8.21
N ARG A 56 -6.12 8.20 -8.36
CA ARG A 56 -6.88 9.30 -7.77
C ARG A 56 -8.33 9.31 -8.26
N SER A 57 -8.52 9.22 -9.58
CA SER A 57 -9.84 9.17 -10.19
C SER A 57 -10.65 7.96 -9.72
N ALA A 58 -10.01 6.78 -9.65
CA ALA A 58 -10.66 5.57 -9.17
C ALA A 58 -11.08 5.69 -7.71
N SER A 59 -10.28 6.35 -6.87
CA SER A 59 -10.62 6.54 -5.46
C SER A 59 -11.87 7.40 -5.25
N VAL A 60 -12.13 8.32 -6.16
CA VAL A 60 -13.36 9.12 -6.15
C VAL A 60 -14.55 8.26 -6.55
N GLN A 61 -14.41 7.45 -7.60
CA GLN A 61 -15.51 6.64 -8.14
C GLN A 61 -15.92 5.51 -7.18
N ALA A 62 -14.95 4.87 -6.54
CA ALA A 62 -15.18 3.67 -5.72
C ALA A 62 -15.66 3.96 -4.31
N GLU A 63 -15.54 5.18 -3.82
CA GLU A 63 -15.90 5.58 -2.46
C GLU A 63 -15.20 4.73 -1.38
N ARG A 64 -14.00 4.23 -1.67
CA ARG A 64 -13.16 3.47 -0.72
C ARG A 64 -11.70 3.87 -0.88
N PRO A 65 -10.86 3.67 0.15
CA PRO A 65 -9.45 4.02 0.04
C PRO A 65 -8.72 3.15 -0.99
N PHE A 66 -7.84 3.79 -1.77
CA PHE A 66 -6.88 3.13 -2.63
C PHE A 66 -5.49 3.37 -2.06
N TYR A 67 -4.74 2.29 -1.90
CA TYR A 67 -3.35 2.37 -1.45
C TYR A 67 -2.44 1.94 -2.59
N LEU A 68 -1.46 2.78 -2.88
CA LEU A 68 -0.44 2.48 -3.88
C LEU A 68 0.89 2.33 -3.17
N CYS A 69 1.47 1.13 -3.25
CA CYS A 69 2.79 0.90 -2.70
C CYS A 69 3.82 0.81 -3.81
N TYR A 70 5.00 1.37 -3.55
CA TYR A 70 6.11 1.36 -4.49
C TYR A 70 7.43 1.29 -3.75
N GLY A 71 8.47 0.90 -4.47
CA GLY A 71 9.80 0.76 -3.91
C GLY A 71 10.19 -0.69 -3.63
N ASP A 72 11.31 -0.88 -2.97
CA ASP A 72 11.90 -2.19 -2.73
C ASP A 72 11.41 -2.78 -1.40
N VAL A 73 10.69 -3.91 -1.47
CA VAL A 73 10.18 -4.58 -0.28
C VAL A 73 11.29 -5.11 0.64
N ALA A 74 12.51 -5.29 0.13
CA ALA A 74 13.66 -5.66 0.95
C ALA A 74 14.04 -4.55 1.94
N GLN A 75 13.60 -3.32 1.69
CA GLN A 75 13.87 -2.16 2.54
C GLN A 75 12.56 -1.46 2.90
N PRO A 76 11.66 -2.12 3.65
CA PRO A 76 10.33 -1.58 3.91
C PRO A 76 10.39 -0.23 4.63
N TYR A 77 11.28 -0.08 5.60
CA TYR A 77 11.56 1.19 6.29
C TYR A 77 12.93 1.13 6.94
N SER A 78 13.66 2.24 6.87
CA SER A 78 14.89 2.38 7.64
C SER A 78 14.54 2.62 9.11
N THR A 79 15.19 1.87 10.01
CA THR A 79 15.15 2.13 11.45
C THR A 79 16.21 3.14 11.86
N ASN A 80 17.14 3.46 10.96
CA ASN A 80 18.20 4.43 11.21
C ASN A 80 17.72 5.83 10.78
N VAL A 81 17.64 6.74 11.74
CA VAL A 81 17.21 8.14 11.49
C VAL A 81 18.06 8.85 10.44
N ASN A 82 19.34 8.48 10.30
CA ASN A 82 20.24 9.11 9.34
C ASN A 82 19.98 8.64 7.90
N GLU A 83 19.28 7.54 7.72
CA GLU A 83 18.93 6.99 6.41
C GLU A 83 17.51 7.35 5.96
N PHE A 84 16.76 8.02 6.81
CA PHE A 84 15.39 8.41 6.50
C PHE A 84 15.32 9.86 5.98
N PRO A 85 14.57 10.14 4.90
CA PRO A 85 13.88 9.17 4.06
C PRO A 85 14.82 8.48 3.08
N ASN A 86 14.81 7.15 3.06
CA ASN A 86 15.55 6.38 2.06
C ASN A 86 14.73 6.38 0.75
N PRO A 87 15.27 6.88 -0.37
CA PRO A 87 14.51 6.96 -1.63
C PRO A 87 14.20 5.59 -2.24
N LYS A 88 14.90 4.52 -1.81
CA LYS A 88 14.64 3.15 -2.25
C LYS A 88 13.70 2.39 -1.32
N ALA A 89 13.37 2.98 -0.18
CA ALA A 89 12.50 2.32 0.79
C ALA A 89 11.11 2.13 0.20
N TYR A 90 10.50 1.02 0.62
CA TYR A 90 9.12 0.72 0.32
C TYR A 90 8.21 1.80 0.91
N ARG A 91 7.30 2.35 0.08
CA ARG A 91 6.43 3.46 0.48
C ARG A 91 5.01 3.17 0.10
N ILE A 92 4.07 3.68 0.89
CA ILE A 92 2.64 3.52 0.65
C ILE A 92 1.96 4.89 0.69
N ARG A 93 1.25 5.21 -0.39
CA ARG A 93 0.38 6.38 -0.52
C ARG A 93 -1.06 5.96 -0.38
N LYS A 94 -1.85 6.77 0.30
CA LYS A 94 -3.30 6.59 0.37
C LYS A 94 -4.00 7.63 -0.50
N TYR A 95 -4.90 7.13 -1.33
CA TYR A 95 -5.79 7.98 -2.15
C TYR A 95 -7.21 7.75 -1.66
N TYR A 96 -7.87 8.81 -1.24
CA TYR A 96 -9.25 8.72 -0.79
C TYR A 96 -9.99 9.99 -1.13
N LYS A 97 -11.11 9.87 -1.86
CA LYS A 97 -11.93 11.00 -2.29
C LYS A 97 -11.13 12.09 -3.00
N GLY A 98 -10.13 11.69 -3.78
CA GLY A 98 -9.29 12.60 -4.54
C GLY A 98 -8.13 13.22 -3.77
N THR A 99 -8.02 12.99 -2.46
CA THR A 99 -6.85 13.46 -1.68
C THR A 99 -5.76 12.41 -1.65
N VAL A 100 -4.51 12.85 -1.50
CA VAL A 100 -3.33 11.99 -1.47
C VAL A 100 -2.57 12.24 -0.18
N GLU A 101 -2.25 11.16 0.53
CA GLU A 101 -1.42 11.21 1.74
C GLU A 101 -0.34 10.16 1.67
N GLU A 102 0.90 10.51 2.04
CA GLU A 102 2.01 9.58 2.14
C GLU A 102 2.27 9.15 3.57
N GLY A 103 3.17 8.17 3.73
CA GLY A 103 3.64 7.76 5.04
C GLY A 103 2.79 6.71 5.71
N TYR A 104 2.01 5.96 4.95
CA TYR A 104 1.25 4.83 5.48
C TYR A 104 2.15 3.60 5.62
N VAL A 105 1.89 2.82 6.65
CA VAL A 105 2.63 1.58 6.93
C VAL A 105 1.65 0.50 7.37
N TRP A 106 2.01 -0.74 7.10
CA TRP A 106 1.34 -1.88 7.71
C TRP A 106 1.71 -1.94 9.19
N MET A 107 0.70 -2.08 10.03
CA MET A 107 0.87 -2.17 11.47
C MET A 107 0.11 -3.36 12.03
N GLU A 108 0.66 -3.93 13.10
CA GLU A 108 0.00 -4.98 13.87
C GLU A 108 -0.15 -4.51 15.31
N ARG A 109 -1.40 -4.44 15.79
CA ARG A 109 -1.71 -4.11 17.17
C ARG A 109 -2.70 -5.15 17.70
N ASN A 110 -2.33 -5.85 18.76
CA ASN A 110 -3.19 -6.88 19.37
C ASN A 110 -3.68 -7.92 18.36
N GLY A 111 -2.81 -8.31 17.45
CA GLY A 111 -3.13 -9.28 16.39
C GLY A 111 -3.90 -8.73 15.20
N VAL A 112 -4.29 -7.48 15.22
CA VAL A 112 -5.02 -6.83 14.12
C VAL A 112 -4.04 -6.15 13.18
N ILE A 113 -4.11 -6.52 11.89
CA ILE A 113 -3.29 -5.94 10.82
C ILE A 113 -4.07 -4.79 10.17
N THR A 114 -3.47 -3.63 10.09
CA THR A 114 -4.08 -2.46 9.46
C THR A 114 -3.05 -1.60 8.75
N LEU A 115 -3.52 -0.72 7.86
CA LEU A 115 -2.72 0.34 7.25
C LEU A 115 -3.00 1.63 8.00
N SER A 116 -1.96 2.21 8.57
CA SER A 116 -2.07 3.44 9.36
C SER A 116 -0.97 4.42 9.00
N LYS A 117 -1.24 5.70 9.18
CA LYS A 117 -0.23 6.73 8.96
C LYS A 117 0.82 6.64 10.06
N ARG A 118 2.08 6.56 9.66
CA ARG A 118 3.20 6.50 10.59
C ARG A 118 3.38 7.88 11.22
N GLN A 119 3.24 7.98 12.54
CA GLN A 119 3.32 9.24 13.25
C GLN A 119 4.70 9.51 13.86
N SER A 120 5.46 8.45 14.14
CA SER A 120 6.75 8.56 14.83
C SER A 120 7.66 7.41 14.41
N LEU A 121 8.99 7.68 14.44
CA LEU A 121 10.01 6.64 14.26
C LEU A 121 9.99 5.64 15.43
N ASP A 122 9.46 6.03 16.57
CA ASP A 122 9.38 5.20 17.76
C ASP A 122 8.15 4.29 17.81
N ASP A 123 7.25 4.41 16.84
CA ASP A 123 6.09 3.52 16.77
C ASP A 123 6.49 2.14 16.24
N LEU A 124 6.62 1.18 17.14
CA LEU A 124 7.09 -0.17 16.83
C LEU A 124 6.01 -1.11 16.28
N ALA A 125 4.76 -0.68 16.21
CA ALA A 125 3.68 -1.51 15.68
C ALA A 125 3.89 -1.90 14.20
N TRP A 126 4.69 -1.17 13.46
CA TRP A 126 5.06 -1.47 12.08
C TRP A 126 6.24 -2.44 11.96
N ASN A 127 6.93 -2.72 13.05
CA ASN A 127 8.14 -3.55 13.06
C ASN A 127 7.94 -4.81 13.93
N THR A 128 6.80 -5.44 13.83
CA THR A 128 6.53 -6.68 14.56
C THR A 128 7.15 -7.88 13.85
N THR A 129 7.34 -8.97 14.59
CA THR A 129 7.89 -10.21 14.03
C THR A 129 7.06 -10.71 12.85
N LYS A 130 5.74 -10.65 12.96
CA LYS A 130 4.83 -11.09 11.91
C LYS A 130 4.98 -10.27 10.63
N LEU A 131 5.04 -8.94 10.76
CA LEU A 131 5.25 -8.04 9.61
C LEU A 131 6.62 -8.24 8.98
N ASN A 132 7.68 -8.33 9.79
CA ASN A 132 9.03 -8.56 9.30
C ASN A 132 9.12 -9.89 8.54
N SER A 133 8.49 -10.93 9.05
CA SER A 133 8.45 -12.23 8.38
C SER A 133 7.69 -12.15 7.05
N ALA A 134 6.59 -11.40 6.99
CA ALA A 134 5.83 -11.19 5.78
C ALA A 134 6.65 -10.45 4.71
N TYR A 135 7.41 -9.44 5.09
CA TYR A 135 8.31 -8.72 4.17
C TYR A 135 9.43 -9.61 3.66
N LYS A 136 10.04 -10.42 4.52
CA LYS A 136 11.06 -11.38 4.11
C LYS A 136 10.51 -12.42 3.14
N PHE A 137 9.31 -12.90 3.38
CA PHE A 137 8.63 -13.83 2.48
C PHE A 137 8.38 -13.17 1.11
N ALA A 138 7.87 -11.95 1.09
CA ALA A 138 7.62 -11.21 -0.14
C ALA A 138 8.91 -10.96 -0.92
N ASP A 139 10.00 -10.63 -0.23
CA ASP A 139 11.31 -10.44 -0.86
C ASP A 139 11.83 -11.74 -1.49
N ALA A 140 11.66 -12.87 -0.81
CA ALA A 140 12.08 -14.18 -1.32
C ALA A 140 11.27 -14.64 -2.54
N CYS A 141 10.06 -14.11 -2.72
CA CYS A 141 9.16 -14.42 -3.85
C CYS A 141 9.34 -13.49 -5.05
N LYS A 142 10.39 -12.70 -5.11
CA LYS A 142 10.67 -11.83 -6.25
C LYS A 142 10.95 -12.63 -7.51
N PHE A 143 10.43 -12.14 -8.59
CA PHE A 143 10.62 -12.71 -9.93
C PHE A 143 11.63 -11.90 -10.73
#